data_173c72abd5711dce5ad482282c421224
#
_entry.id   173c72abd5711dce5ad482282c421224
#
_cell.length_a   1.000
_cell.length_b   1.000
_cell.length_c   1.000
_cell.angle_alpha   90.00
_cell.angle_beta   90.00
_cell.angle_gamma   90.00
#
_symmetry.space_group_name_H-M   'P 1'
#
loop_
_entity.id
_entity.type
_entity.pdbx_description
1 polymer ?
#
loop_
_entity_poly.entity_id
_entity_poly.type
_entity_poly.pdbx_seq_one_letter_code
_entity_poly.pdbx_strand_id
1 'polypeptide(L)'
;MFKGRKVELRPVREEDAVILQKWYMDKDFRMAYDAYESIDLEDIKEDIRKVQGGIYDPRLDRLMFLVLRQRDKEPIGICCLRNIDRCNGNAEVLLGIGDKDMRLAGYGLDLLIVLLDLAYYELGLEKTYMKILENQPYGIQNALKFGYKAEGHLRRHAFIDGKYVNLFILGLLKSEYSQLSIIPKWKKKIERG
;
A
#
# COMPACT_ATOMS: atom_id res chain seq x y z
N MET A 1 3.90 1.60 16.01
CA MET A 1 4.16 0.30 15.37
C MET A 1 2.83 -0.40 15.18
N PHE A 2 2.46 -0.71 13.93
CA PHE A 2 1.14 -1.23 13.59
C PHE A 2 1.24 -2.73 13.32
N LYS A 3 0.39 -3.52 13.96
CA LYS A 3 0.49 -5.01 13.95
C LYS A 3 -0.78 -5.64 13.42
N GLY A 4 -0.61 -6.55 12.46
CA GLY A 4 -1.62 -7.48 12.00
C GLY A 4 -1.49 -8.85 12.69
N ARG A 5 -2.01 -9.88 12.05
CA ARG A 5 -1.87 -11.28 12.50
C ARG A 5 -0.55 -11.91 12.04
N LYS A 6 -0.06 -11.51 10.87
CA LYS A 6 1.14 -12.08 10.21
C LYS A 6 2.22 -11.03 9.97
N VAL A 7 1.83 -9.75 9.88
CA VAL A 7 2.74 -8.65 9.55
C VAL A 7 2.78 -7.58 10.64
N GLU A 8 3.85 -6.82 10.62
CA GLU A 8 4.06 -5.64 11.43
C GLU A 8 4.63 -4.53 10.54
N LEU A 9 4.13 -3.30 10.70
CA LEU A 9 4.60 -2.14 9.96
C LEU A 9 5.53 -1.30 10.82
N ARG A 10 6.67 -0.97 10.26
CA ARG A 10 7.64 -0.04 10.81
C ARG A 10 7.92 1.06 9.78
N PRO A 11 7.98 2.34 10.15
CA PRO A 11 8.44 3.38 9.24
C PRO A 11 9.77 2.97 8.58
N VAL A 12 9.92 3.23 7.29
CA VAL A 12 11.17 2.96 6.57
C VAL A 12 12.29 3.81 7.15
N ARG A 13 13.53 3.31 7.06
CA ARG A 13 14.75 3.99 7.45
C ARG A 13 15.73 3.98 6.30
N GLU A 14 16.69 4.88 6.31
CA GLU A 14 17.69 4.96 5.23
C GLU A 14 18.47 3.65 5.05
N GLU A 15 18.72 2.92 6.12
CA GLU A 15 19.35 1.59 6.11
C GLU A 15 18.55 0.54 5.30
N ASP A 16 17.23 0.73 5.17
CA ASP A 16 16.36 -0.18 4.41
C ASP A 16 16.52 -0.01 2.89
N ALA A 17 17.17 1.05 2.42
CA ALA A 17 17.30 1.32 0.99
C ALA A 17 17.89 0.16 0.19
N VAL A 18 18.82 -0.59 0.80
CA VAL A 18 19.47 -1.76 0.15
C VAL A 18 18.45 -2.88 -0.13
N ILE A 19 17.57 -3.18 0.83
CA ILE A 19 16.56 -4.23 0.62
C ILE A 19 15.48 -3.73 -0.36
N LEU A 20 15.12 -2.46 -0.32
CA LEU A 20 14.17 -1.87 -1.27
C LEU A 20 14.74 -1.90 -2.69
N GLN A 21 16.01 -1.53 -2.88
CA GLN A 21 16.68 -1.62 -4.16
C GLN A 21 16.61 -3.05 -4.74
N LYS A 22 16.92 -4.06 -3.91
CA LYS A 22 16.81 -5.47 -4.31
C LYS A 22 15.41 -5.81 -4.84
N TRP A 23 14.35 -5.32 -4.18
CA TRP A 23 12.97 -5.57 -4.62
C TRP A 23 12.62 -4.76 -5.87
N TYR A 24 13.06 -3.51 -5.99
CA TYR A 24 12.81 -2.66 -7.16
C TYR A 24 13.57 -3.14 -8.41
N MET A 25 14.68 -3.86 -8.26
CA MET A 25 15.35 -4.53 -9.40
C MET A 25 14.52 -5.70 -9.95
N ASP A 26 13.64 -6.32 -9.15
CA ASP A 26 12.65 -7.29 -9.65
C ASP A 26 11.57 -6.56 -10.45
N LYS A 27 11.56 -6.73 -11.78
CA LYS A 27 10.61 -6.07 -12.68
C LYS A 27 9.17 -6.37 -12.30
N ASP A 28 8.85 -7.62 -11.93
CA ASP A 28 7.48 -8.02 -11.58
C ASP A 28 7.02 -7.33 -10.29
N PHE A 29 7.92 -7.23 -9.31
CA PHE A 29 7.64 -6.50 -8.08
C PHE A 29 7.40 -5.01 -8.34
N ARG A 30 8.32 -4.36 -9.06
CA ARG A 30 8.21 -2.93 -9.37
C ARG A 30 6.94 -2.64 -10.16
N MET A 31 6.62 -3.44 -11.16
CA MET A 31 5.39 -3.28 -11.93
C MET A 31 4.13 -3.43 -11.09
N ALA A 32 4.16 -4.29 -10.05
CA ALA A 32 3.02 -4.51 -9.17
C ALA A 32 2.90 -3.45 -8.05
N TYR A 33 4.02 -2.90 -7.59
CA TYR A 33 4.07 -1.89 -6.53
C TYR A 33 3.95 -0.48 -7.11
N ASP A 34 4.97 -0.03 -7.82
CA ASP A 34 4.98 1.20 -8.59
C ASP A 34 5.97 1.08 -9.76
N ALA A 35 5.46 1.09 -10.99
CA ALA A 35 6.27 0.95 -12.20
C ALA A 35 7.31 2.07 -12.40
N TYR A 36 7.14 3.20 -11.72
CA TYR A 36 7.97 4.39 -11.87
C TYR A 36 9.00 4.56 -10.76
N GLU A 37 9.07 3.64 -9.79
CA GLU A 37 10.08 3.70 -8.73
C GLU A 37 11.50 3.60 -9.31
N SER A 38 12.39 4.47 -8.81
CA SER A 38 13.81 4.42 -9.15
C SER A 38 14.48 3.17 -8.60
N ILE A 39 15.42 2.63 -9.34
CA ILE A 39 16.31 1.54 -8.91
C ILE A 39 17.67 2.04 -8.44
N ASP A 40 17.93 3.34 -8.52
CA ASP A 40 19.15 3.93 -8.00
C ASP A 40 19.11 4.01 -6.46
N LEU A 41 20.22 3.62 -5.82
CA LEU A 41 20.28 3.53 -4.36
C LEU A 41 20.19 4.92 -3.71
N GLU A 42 20.81 5.93 -4.29
CA GLU A 42 20.79 7.28 -3.71
C GLU A 42 19.42 7.94 -3.89
N ASP A 43 18.76 7.71 -5.01
CA ASP A 43 17.38 8.16 -5.22
C ASP A 43 16.45 7.54 -4.18
N ILE A 44 16.58 6.23 -3.91
CA ILE A 44 15.78 5.51 -2.90
C ILE A 44 16.03 6.10 -1.51
N LYS A 45 17.29 6.38 -1.14
CA LYS A 45 17.63 7.02 0.14
C LYS A 45 17.03 8.42 0.24
N GLU A 46 17.17 9.22 -0.82
CA GLU A 46 16.59 10.56 -0.86
C GLU A 46 15.07 10.52 -0.68
N ASP A 47 14.42 9.58 -1.32
CA ASP A 47 12.97 9.39 -1.20
C ASP A 47 12.55 8.95 0.22
N ILE A 48 13.33 8.10 0.86
CA ILE A 48 13.14 7.74 2.27
C ILE A 48 13.32 8.98 3.17
N ARG A 49 14.33 9.82 2.94
CA ARG A 49 14.55 11.05 3.74
C ARG A 49 13.35 12.00 3.67
N LYS A 50 12.68 12.10 2.51
CA LYS A 50 11.50 12.96 2.32
C LYS A 50 10.30 12.52 3.16
N VAL A 51 10.22 11.26 3.56
CA VAL A 51 9.12 10.70 4.36
C VAL A 51 9.50 10.48 5.84
N GLN A 52 10.67 10.97 6.27
CA GLN A 52 11.07 10.91 7.67
C GLN A 52 10.24 11.91 8.49
N GLY A 53 9.43 11.38 9.41
CA GLY A 53 8.55 12.16 10.27
C GLY A 53 7.56 11.27 11.01
N GLY A 54 6.77 11.88 11.85
CA GLY A 54 5.67 11.17 12.52
C GLY A 54 4.47 10.98 11.59
N ILE A 55 3.69 9.94 11.81
CA ILE A 55 2.48 9.68 11.01
C ILE A 55 1.45 10.82 11.06
N TYR A 56 1.52 11.66 12.08
CA TYR A 56 0.67 12.83 12.25
C TYR A 56 1.30 14.14 11.74
N ASP A 57 2.50 14.10 11.15
CA ASP A 57 3.10 15.31 10.58
C ASP A 57 2.25 15.81 9.39
N PRO A 58 1.61 17.00 9.50
CA PRO A 58 0.70 17.49 8.47
C PRO A 58 1.41 17.88 7.17
N ARG A 59 2.74 18.02 7.19
CA ARG A 59 3.54 18.36 6.02
C ARG A 59 3.78 17.14 5.12
N LEU A 60 3.64 15.92 5.67
CA LEU A 60 3.82 14.70 4.89
C LEU A 60 2.52 14.32 4.19
N ASP A 61 2.58 14.29 2.88
CA ASP A 61 1.56 13.73 1.99
C ASP A 61 1.79 12.26 1.67
N ARG A 62 2.86 11.67 2.25
CA ARG A 62 3.28 10.29 2.02
C ARG A 62 3.83 9.65 3.30
N LEU A 63 3.38 8.44 3.58
CA LEU A 63 3.86 7.60 4.68
C LEU A 63 4.29 6.25 4.12
N MET A 64 5.54 5.86 4.38
CA MET A 64 6.14 4.63 3.85
C MET A 64 6.57 3.71 5.00
N PHE A 65 6.23 2.43 4.89
CA PHE A 65 6.50 1.45 5.92
C PHE A 65 7.16 0.21 5.34
N LEU A 66 8.21 -0.25 6.00
CA LEU A 66 8.74 -1.60 5.81
C LEU A 66 7.78 -2.61 6.44
N VAL A 67 7.50 -3.67 5.72
CA VAL A 67 6.64 -4.76 6.17
C VAL A 67 7.51 -5.88 6.71
N LEU A 68 7.37 -6.15 7.99
CA LEU A 68 8.09 -7.19 8.69
C LEU A 68 7.17 -8.39 8.91
N ARG A 69 7.70 -9.60 8.73
CA ARG A 69 7.02 -10.82 9.14
C ARG A 69 7.01 -10.90 10.67
N GLN A 70 5.84 -11.06 11.26
CA GLN A 70 5.65 -10.89 12.70
C GLN A 70 6.44 -11.88 13.54
N ARG A 71 6.62 -13.13 13.07
CA ARG A 71 7.24 -14.23 13.84
C ARG A 71 8.74 -14.04 14.08
N ASP A 72 9.47 -13.48 13.12
CA ASP A 72 10.95 -13.40 13.11
C ASP A 72 11.49 -12.02 12.74
N LYS A 73 10.60 -11.07 12.43
CA LYS A 73 10.93 -9.68 12.06
C LYS A 73 11.70 -9.54 10.74
N GLU A 74 11.69 -10.57 9.92
CA GLU A 74 12.26 -10.51 8.57
C GLU A 74 11.51 -9.52 7.69
N PRO A 75 12.20 -8.66 6.94
CA PRO A 75 11.58 -7.77 5.96
C PRO A 75 11.02 -8.58 4.78
N ILE A 76 9.74 -8.43 4.49
CA ILE A 76 9.07 -9.19 3.43
C ILE A 76 8.41 -8.31 2.38
N GLY A 77 8.34 -7.00 2.58
CA GLY A 77 7.70 -6.10 1.65
C GLY A 77 7.71 -4.64 2.10
N ILE A 78 7.00 -3.83 1.33
CA ILE A 78 6.84 -2.40 1.56
C ILE A 78 5.38 -2.02 1.35
N CYS A 79 4.90 -1.00 2.06
CA CYS A 79 3.63 -0.35 1.78
C CYS A 79 3.71 1.15 1.98
N CYS A 80 2.79 1.85 1.34
CA CYS A 80 2.75 3.31 1.34
C CYS A 80 1.30 3.81 1.32
N LEU A 81 1.04 4.86 2.09
CA LEU A 81 -0.05 5.80 1.83
C LEU A 81 0.59 7.02 1.16
N ARG A 82 0.17 7.39 -0.03
CA ARG A 82 0.66 8.59 -0.74
C ARG A 82 -0.49 9.49 -1.19
N ASN A 83 -0.15 10.70 -1.59
CA ASN A 83 -1.14 11.71 -1.94
C ASN A 83 -2.19 11.87 -0.83
N ILE A 84 -1.72 11.90 0.43
CA ILE A 84 -2.60 12.01 1.59
C ILE A 84 -3.20 13.41 1.59
N ASP A 85 -4.47 13.50 1.24
CA ASP A 85 -5.26 14.71 1.31
C ASP A 85 -6.06 14.72 2.63
N ARG A 86 -5.52 15.41 3.62
CA ARG A 86 -6.15 15.49 4.95
C ARG A 86 -7.42 16.34 4.96
N CYS A 87 -7.53 17.29 4.03
CA CYS A 87 -8.70 18.16 3.92
C CYS A 87 -9.90 17.40 3.35
N ASN A 88 -9.67 16.60 2.30
CA ASN A 88 -10.70 15.79 1.66
C ASN A 88 -10.78 14.36 2.20
N GLY A 89 -9.90 14.01 3.14
CA GLY A 89 -9.94 12.71 3.84
C GLY A 89 -9.64 11.52 2.96
N ASN A 90 -8.69 11.62 2.02
CA ASN A 90 -8.37 10.48 1.15
C ASN A 90 -6.85 10.25 0.96
N ALA A 91 -6.50 9.05 0.53
CA ALA A 91 -5.12 8.68 0.20
C ALA A 91 -5.06 7.53 -0.80
N GLU A 92 -3.97 7.47 -1.57
CA GLU A 92 -3.63 6.33 -2.42
C GLU A 92 -2.90 5.25 -1.61
N VAL A 93 -3.30 4.00 -1.81
CA VAL A 93 -2.71 2.81 -1.18
C VAL A 93 -1.81 2.11 -2.17
N LEU A 94 -0.56 1.88 -1.77
CA LEU A 94 0.37 0.98 -2.45
C LEU A 94 0.85 -0.09 -1.49
N LEU A 95 1.00 -1.29 -1.98
CA LEU A 95 1.57 -2.39 -1.20
C LEU A 95 2.25 -3.41 -2.11
N GLY A 96 3.34 -3.98 -1.64
CA GLY A 96 4.09 -5.00 -2.36
C GLY A 96 4.78 -5.97 -1.41
N ILE A 97 4.66 -7.27 -1.69
CA ILE A 97 5.46 -8.31 -1.04
C ILE A 97 6.68 -8.56 -1.91
N GLY A 98 7.85 -8.14 -1.42
CA GLY A 98 9.12 -8.23 -2.15
C GLY A 98 9.66 -9.66 -2.20
N ASP A 99 9.49 -10.40 -1.12
CA ASP A 99 9.87 -11.81 -1.06
C ASP A 99 8.88 -12.66 -1.87
N LYS A 100 9.36 -13.30 -2.95
CA LYS A 100 8.53 -14.10 -3.87
C LYS A 100 7.84 -15.26 -3.18
N ASP A 101 8.52 -15.91 -2.24
CA ASP A 101 8.01 -17.07 -1.52
C ASP A 101 6.86 -16.71 -0.56
N MET A 102 6.75 -15.42 -0.22
CA MET A 102 5.73 -14.90 0.68
C MET A 102 4.48 -14.35 -0.04
N ARG A 103 4.50 -14.18 -1.38
CA ARG A 103 3.41 -13.53 -2.14
C ARG A 103 2.07 -14.27 -2.04
N LEU A 104 2.06 -15.60 -1.95
CA LEU A 104 0.84 -16.41 -1.90
C LEU A 104 0.41 -16.84 -0.48
N ALA A 105 1.16 -16.49 0.55
CA ALA A 105 0.92 -16.94 1.91
C ALA A 105 -0.09 -16.08 2.71
N GLY A 106 -0.82 -15.17 2.04
CA GLY A 106 -1.83 -14.31 2.67
C GLY A 106 -1.27 -13.11 3.44
N TYR A 107 0.03 -12.83 3.29
CA TYR A 107 0.66 -11.64 3.90
C TYR A 107 0.12 -10.34 3.32
N GLY A 108 -0.12 -10.28 1.99
CA GLY A 108 -0.66 -9.09 1.33
C GLY A 108 -2.04 -8.69 1.84
N LEU A 109 -2.89 -9.65 2.18
CA LEU A 109 -4.21 -9.38 2.75
C LEU A 109 -4.12 -8.81 4.17
N ASP A 110 -3.29 -9.41 5.02
CA ASP A 110 -3.07 -8.93 6.39
C ASP A 110 -2.43 -7.54 6.39
N LEU A 111 -1.46 -7.32 5.47
CA LEU A 111 -0.84 -6.03 5.23
C LEU A 111 -1.87 -4.96 4.84
N LEU A 112 -2.75 -5.26 3.89
CA LEU A 112 -3.79 -4.33 3.45
C LEU A 112 -4.70 -3.94 4.62
N ILE A 113 -5.12 -4.90 5.45
CA ILE A 113 -5.95 -4.62 6.63
C ILE A 113 -5.23 -3.68 7.59
N VAL A 114 -3.96 -3.91 7.91
CA VAL A 114 -3.20 -3.05 8.83
C VAL A 114 -3.04 -1.64 8.28
N LEU A 115 -2.77 -1.52 6.97
CA LEU A 115 -2.61 -0.23 6.32
C LEU A 115 -3.93 0.56 6.24
N LEU A 116 -5.05 -0.12 6.01
CA LEU A 116 -6.38 0.50 6.02
C LEU A 116 -6.82 0.88 7.43
N ASP A 117 -6.51 0.08 8.45
CA ASP A 117 -6.73 0.47 9.84
C ASP A 117 -6.00 1.77 10.19
N LEU A 118 -4.72 1.89 9.76
CA LEU A 118 -3.97 3.14 9.92
C LEU A 118 -4.66 4.30 9.20
N ALA A 119 -5.07 4.11 7.94
CA ALA A 119 -5.69 5.15 7.14
C ALA A 119 -7.02 5.62 7.76
N TYR A 120 -7.91 4.70 8.11
CA TYR A 120 -9.27 5.02 8.54
C TYR A 120 -9.41 5.38 10.01
N TYR A 121 -8.65 4.71 10.90
CA TYR A 121 -8.85 4.88 12.34
C TYR A 121 -7.78 5.74 13.01
N GLU A 122 -6.54 5.73 12.52
CA GLU A 122 -5.49 6.58 13.08
C GLU A 122 -5.41 7.94 12.40
N LEU A 123 -5.50 7.96 11.04
CA LEU A 123 -5.42 9.22 10.28
C LEU A 123 -6.79 9.86 10.04
N GLY A 124 -7.89 9.15 10.33
CA GLY A 124 -9.25 9.67 10.17
C GLY A 124 -9.69 9.84 8.72
N LEU A 125 -9.07 9.13 7.77
CA LEU A 125 -9.45 9.24 6.37
C LEU A 125 -10.83 8.60 6.12
N GLU A 126 -11.56 9.13 5.13
CA GLU A 126 -12.87 8.63 4.72
C GLU A 126 -12.79 7.69 3.52
N LYS A 127 -11.71 7.80 2.73
CA LYS A 127 -11.54 7.05 1.49
C LYS A 127 -10.10 6.65 1.26
N THR A 128 -9.90 5.44 0.76
CA THR A 128 -8.63 5.04 0.13
C THR A 128 -8.87 4.64 -1.30
N TYR A 129 -7.86 4.80 -2.16
CA TYR A 129 -7.95 4.37 -3.54
C TYR A 129 -6.64 3.71 -3.98
N MET A 130 -6.74 2.90 -5.03
CA MET A 130 -5.61 2.26 -5.71
C MET A 130 -5.63 2.61 -7.18
N LYS A 131 -4.45 2.81 -7.76
CA LYS A 131 -4.24 2.91 -9.20
C LYS A 131 -3.52 1.65 -9.66
N ILE A 132 -4.19 0.87 -10.50
CA ILE A 132 -3.67 -0.43 -10.94
C ILE A 132 -3.67 -0.49 -12.47
N LEU A 133 -2.51 -0.80 -13.05
CA LEU A 133 -2.38 -0.94 -14.50
C LEU A 133 -3.12 -2.19 -14.99
N GLU A 134 -3.71 -2.10 -16.17
CA GLU A 134 -4.50 -3.17 -16.79
C GLU A 134 -3.72 -4.48 -16.97
N ASN A 135 -2.41 -4.40 -17.17
CA ASN A 135 -1.53 -5.56 -17.28
C ASN A 135 -1.23 -6.27 -15.94
N GLN A 136 -1.90 -5.85 -14.86
CA GLN A 136 -1.83 -6.45 -13.52
C GLN A 136 -3.21 -7.04 -13.11
N PRO A 137 -3.74 -8.03 -13.83
CA PRO A 137 -5.11 -8.50 -13.61
C PRO A 137 -5.33 -9.10 -12.21
N TYR A 138 -4.31 -9.71 -11.61
CA TYR A 138 -4.39 -10.23 -10.24
C TYR A 138 -4.53 -9.11 -9.21
N GLY A 139 -3.86 -7.98 -9.38
CA GLY A 139 -3.99 -6.81 -8.52
C GLY A 139 -5.40 -6.27 -8.53
N ILE A 140 -5.97 -6.08 -9.73
CA ILE A 140 -7.36 -5.61 -9.91
C ILE A 140 -8.35 -6.59 -9.26
N GLN A 141 -8.23 -7.90 -9.59
CA GLN A 141 -9.15 -8.91 -9.04
C GLN A 141 -9.08 -9.00 -7.51
N ASN A 142 -7.87 -8.93 -6.93
CA ASN A 142 -7.70 -8.98 -5.48
C ASN A 142 -8.29 -7.76 -4.79
N ALA A 143 -8.12 -6.56 -5.34
CA ALA A 143 -8.71 -5.34 -4.82
C ALA A 143 -10.26 -5.41 -4.87
N LEU A 144 -10.84 -5.84 -6.00
CA LEU A 144 -12.28 -6.01 -6.14
C LEU A 144 -12.83 -7.06 -5.16
N LYS A 145 -12.17 -8.22 -5.03
CA LYS A 145 -12.57 -9.27 -4.05
C LYS A 145 -12.45 -8.79 -2.61
N PHE A 146 -11.51 -7.89 -2.31
CA PHE A 146 -11.39 -7.30 -0.98
C PHE A 146 -12.56 -6.37 -0.65
N GLY A 147 -13.13 -5.72 -1.65
CA GLY A 147 -14.26 -4.79 -1.47
C GLY A 147 -14.07 -3.42 -2.12
N TYR A 148 -12.93 -3.18 -2.78
CA TYR A 148 -12.75 -1.98 -3.59
C TYR A 148 -13.74 -1.98 -4.77
N LYS A 149 -14.18 -0.78 -5.17
CA LYS A 149 -15.08 -0.57 -6.30
C LYS A 149 -14.37 0.18 -7.42
N ALA A 150 -14.68 -0.16 -8.66
CA ALA A 150 -14.16 0.58 -9.82
C ALA A 150 -14.79 1.99 -9.88
N GLU A 151 -13.95 3.01 -9.92
CA GLU A 151 -14.35 4.41 -9.97
C GLU A 151 -13.89 5.11 -11.24
N GLY A 152 -12.89 4.56 -11.92
CA GLY A 152 -12.37 5.11 -13.16
C GLY A 152 -11.58 4.12 -13.99
N HIS A 153 -11.55 4.40 -15.30
CA HIS A 153 -10.76 3.66 -16.28
C HIS A 153 -10.11 4.67 -17.24
N LEU A 154 -8.82 4.89 -17.04
CA LEU A 154 -8.04 5.84 -17.83
C LEU A 154 -7.43 5.11 -19.01
N ARG A 155 -7.90 5.41 -20.21
CA ARG A 155 -7.43 4.80 -21.45
C ARG A 155 -6.04 5.29 -21.80
N ARG A 156 -5.13 4.37 -22.22
CA ARG A 156 -3.77 4.67 -22.72
C ARG A 156 -2.97 5.56 -21.75
N HIS A 157 -3.10 5.29 -20.45
CA HIS A 157 -2.57 6.16 -19.41
C HIS A 157 -1.05 6.04 -19.23
N ALA A 158 -0.49 4.85 -19.41
CA ALA A 158 0.93 4.59 -19.26
C ALA A 158 1.51 3.97 -20.52
N PHE A 159 2.82 4.24 -20.79
CA PHE A 159 3.54 3.63 -21.89
C PHE A 159 4.60 2.71 -21.31
N ILE A 160 4.43 1.40 -21.46
CA ILE A 160 5.25 0.37 -20.85
C ILE A 160 5.60 -0.69 -21.89
N ASP A 161 6.89 -1.02 -21.99
CA ASP A 161 7.40 -2.02 -22.93
C ASP A 161 6.91 -1.80 -24.37
N GLY A 162 6.91 -0.54 -24.82
CA GLY A 162 6.52 -0.17 -26.20
C GLY A 162 5.00 -0.15 -26.46
N LYS A 163 4.17 -0.27 -25.42
CA LYS A 163 2.70 -0.29 -25.55
C LYS A 163 2.04 0.65 -24.58
N TYR A 164 0.92 1.26 -25.02
CA TYR A 164 0.03 1.98 -24.11
C TYR A 164 -0.84 0.99 -23.35
N VAL A 165 -0.89 1.13 -22.03
CA VAL A 165 -1.75 0.38 -21.13
C VAL A 165 -2.72 1.29 -20.43
N ASN A 166 -3.90 0.79 -20.11
CA ASN A 166 -4.92 1.51 -19.37
C ASN A 166 -4.62 1.45 -17.85
N LEU A 167 -5.22 2.36 -17.09
CA LEU A 167 -5.14 2.40 -15.63
C LEU A 167 -6.55 2.32 -15.04
N PHE A 168 -6.74 1.45 -14.06
CA PHE A 168 -7.95 1.40 -13.25
C PHE A 168 -7.76 2.20 -11.96
N ILE A 169 -8.78 2.97 -11.60
CA ILE A 169 -8.91 3.62 -10.29
C ILE A 169 -9.96 2.85 -9.50
N LEU A 170 -9.56 2.29 -8.38
CA LEU A 170 -10.41 1.51 -7.49
C LEU A 170 -10.48 2.21 -6.14
N GLY A 171 -11.67 2.49 -5.63
CA GLY A 171 -11.89 3.17 -4.35
C GLY A 171 -12.55 2.29 -3.31
N LEU A 172 -12.28 2.56 -2.04
CA LEU A 172 -12.94 1.95 -0.89
C LEU A 172 -13.23 3.03 0.14
N LEU A 173 -14.48 3.12 0.59
CA LEU A 173 -14.89 4.03 1.64
C LEU A 173 -14.70 3.40 3.02
N LYS A 174 -14.43 4.21 4.05
CA LYS A 174 -14.35 3.77 5.45
C LYS A 174 -15.62 3.01 5.88
N SER A 175 -16.81 3.52 5.50
CA SER A 175 -18.09 2.90 5.78
C SER A 175 -18.26 1.52 5.13
N GLU A 176 -17.69 1.30 3.95
CA GLU A 176 -17.68 0.00 3.27
C GLU A 176 -16.67 -0.95 3.92
N TYR A 177 -15.48 -0.46 4.25
CA TYR A 177 -14.45 -1.23 4.94
C TYR A 177 -14.97 -1.82 6.25
N SER A 178 -15.65 -1.03 7.07
CA SER A 178 -16.19 -1.46 8.36
C SER A 178 -17.21 -2.61 8.25
N GLN A 179 -17.86 -2.76 7.09
CA GLN A 179 -18.87 -3.79 6.84
C GLN A 179 -18.28 -5.09 6.30
N LEU A 180 -17.00 -5.10 5.86
CA LEU A 180 -16.40 -6.30 5.29
C LEU A 180 -16.39 -7.47 6.29
N SER A 181 -16.77 -8.65 5.84
CA SER A 181 -16.82 -9.87 6.69
C SER A 181 -15.44 -10.28 7.20
N ILE A 182 -14.39 -9.94 6.45
CA ILE A 182 -12.99 -10.22 6.80
C ILE A 182 -12.48 -9.41 7.99
N ILE A 183 -13.10 -8.26 8.29
CA ILE A 183 -12.73 -7.43 9.43
C ILE A 183 -13.26 -8.05 10.71
N PRO A 184 -12.42 -8.29 11.72
CA PRO A 184 -12.83 -8.89 12.97
C PRO A 184 -13.98 -8.12 13.65
N LYS A 185 -14.98 -8.85 14.19
CA LYS A 185 -16.18 -8.26 14.81
C LYS A 185 -15.87 -7.29 15.97
N TRP A 186 -14.78 -7.50 16.69
CA TRP A 186 -14.39 -6.60 17.79
C TRP A 186 -13.94 -5.22 17.28
N LYS A 187 -13.35 -5.14 16.09
CA LYS A 187 -13.02 -3.86 15.45
C LYS A 187 -14.26 -3.08 15.03
N LYS A 188 -15.34 -3.79 14.65
CA LYS A 188 -16.62 -3.18 14.24
C LYS A 188 -17.39 -2.50 15.40
N LYS A 189 -17.04 -2.80 16.67
CA LYS A 189 -17.69 -2.20 17.84
C LYS A 189 -17.17 -0.81 18.19
N ILE A 190 -15.96 -0.44 17.80
CA ILE A 190 -15.35 0.87 18.09
C ILE A 190 -16.09 2.02 17.36
N GLU A 191 -16.81 1.73 16.28
CA GLU A 191 -17.56 2.74 15.50
C GLU A 191 -18.96 3.07 16.04
N ARG A 192 -19.42 2.39 17.08
CA ARG A 192 -20.80 2.59 17.64
C ARG A 192 -20.83 3.27 18.99
N GLY A 193 -19.70 3.86 19.43
CA GLY A 193 -19.56 4.57 20.69
C GLY A 193 -19.36 6.10 20.47
#